data_ec1be1bc4aef4ed468bf504a09fb93c7
#
_entry.id   ec1be1bc4aef4ed468bf504a09fb93c7
#
_cell.length_a   1.000
_cell.length_b   1.000
_cell.length_c   1.000
_cell.angle_alpha   90.00
_cell.angle_beta   90.00
_cell.angle_gamma   90.00
#
_symmetry.space_group_name_H-M   'P 1'
#
loop_
_entity.id
_entity.type
_entity.pdbx_description
1 polymer ?
#
loop_
_entity_poly.entity_id
_entity_poly.type
_entity_poly.pdbx_seq_one_letter_code
_entity_poly.pdbx_strand_id
1 'polypeptide(L)'
;MTEPEPSDWTFDIESLHRYEPYVAMLARVHARKAYQAKIGHSDVVQTVMMQAVAGADGFRGTTEAELRGWLRKILAHHLCHLDRDLHRDKRDIRREQSMQQKLAKSSMNLEQMLAGQFTSPSSAAIAGERIVRIADAIERLPDAQRHAVRLHHLEGMKLSEVAEAIGKTTGAVAGLLHRGMKTLRDQLDD
;
A
#
# COMPACT_ATOMS: atom_id res chain seq x y z
N MET A 1 25.25 -0.68 23.98
CA MET A 1 24.72 -0.49 22.60
C MET A 1 24.80 -1.85 21.95
N THR A 2 23.68 -2.56 21.94
CA THR A 2 23.59 -3.88 21.30
C THR A 2 23.35 -3.62 19.81
N GLU A 3 24.29 -4.02 18.96
CA GLU A 3 24.07 -4.01 17.50
C GLU A 3 22.84 -4.84 17.20
N PRO A 4 21.95 -4.38 16.31
CA PRO A 4 20.80 -5.20 15.90
C PRO A 4 21.36 -6.45 15.22
N GLU A 5 20.91 -7.62 15.69
CA GLU A 5 21.19 -8.91 15.04
C GLU A 5 20.86 -8.82 13.56
N PRO A 6 21.71 -9.36 12.65
CA PRO A 6 21.40 -9.37 11.23
C PRO A 6 20.07 -10.11 11.03
N SER A 7 19.12 -9.44 10.39
CA SER A 7 17.84 -10.08 10.06
C SER A 7 18.12 -11.26 9.14
N ASP A 8 17.68 -12.46 9.51
CA ASP A 8 17.74 -13.70 8.70
C ASP A 8 16.87 -13.59 7.41
N TRP A 9 16.51 -12.37 7.02
CA TRP A 9 15.69 -12.15 5.84
C TRP A 9 16.54 -12.29 4.58
N THR A 10 16.14 -13.22 3.73
CA THR A 10 16.73 -13.42 2.41
C THR A 10 15.68 -13.15 1.34
N PHE A 11 16.08 -12.45 0.28
CA PHE A 11 15.21 -12.24 -0.86
C PHE A 11 15.00 -13.54 -1.62
N ASP A 12 13.75 -13.92 -1.79
CA ASP A 12 13.32 -15.05 -2.61
C ASP A 12 12.29 -14.59 -3.62
N ILE A 13 12.56 -14.86 -4.90
CA ILE A 13 11.70 -14.46 -6.01
C ILE A 13 10.33 -15.13 -5.94
N GLU A 14 10.26 -16.37 -5.44
CA GLU A 14 8.99 -17.08 -5.28
C GLU A 14 8.10 -16.45 -4.22
N SER A 15 8.70 -15.76 -3.25
CA SER A 15 7.97 -15.06 -2.20
C SER A 15 7.35 -13.73 -2.63
N LEU A 16 7.69 -13.22 -3.82
CA LEU A 16 7.18 -11.92 -4.31
C LEU A 16 5.66 -11.85 -4.38
N HIS A 17 4.97 -12.96 -4.70
CA HIS A 17 3.51 -12.99 -4.77
C HIS A 17 2.83 -12.58 -3.45
N ARG A 18 3.50 -12.77 -2.32
CA ARG A 18 3.00 -12.39 -0.99
C ARG A 18 2.78 -10.87 -0.88
N TYR A 19 3.47 -10.07 -1.71
CA TYR A 19 3.37 -8.61 -1.72
C TYR A 19 2.29 -8.07 -2.66
N GLU A 20 1.60 -8.93 -3.41
CA GLU A 20 0.50 -8.52 -4.30
C GLU A 20 -0.58 -7.70 -3.58
N PRO A 21 -1.09 -8.10 -2.38
CA PRO A 21 -2.08 -7.31 -1.65
C PRO A 21 -1.56 -5.91 -1.26
N TYR A 22 -0.28 -5.82 -0.89
CA TYR A 22 0.36 -4.54 -0.57
C TYR A 22 0.47 -3.62 -1.79
N VAL A 23 0.89 -4.15 -2.93
CA VAL A 23 0.95 -3.41 -4.21
C VAL A 23 -0.45 -3.01 -4.66
N ALA A 24 -1.43 -3.92 -4.56
CA ALA A 24 -2.83 -3.67 -4.91
C ALA A 24 -3.45 -2.54 -4.08
N MET A 25 -3.24 -2.58 -2.77
CA MET A 25 -3.70 -1.53 -1.85
C MET A 25 -3.13 -0.16 -2.24
N LEU A 26 -1.81 -0.05 -2.45
CA LEU A 26 -1.16 1.19 -2.85
C LEU A 26 -1.61 1.66 -4.24
N ALA A 27 -1.76 0.75 -5.19
CA ALA A 27 -2.27 1.07 -6.51
C ALA A 27 -3.70 1.64 -6.45
N ARG A 28 -4.57 1.05 -5.64
CA ARG A 28 -5.95 1.57 -5.44
C ARG A 28 -6.00 2.96 -4.83
N VAL A 29 -5.08 3.26 -3.90
CA VAL A 29 -4.97 4.58 -3.27
C VAL A 29 -4.53 5.64 -4.28
N HIS A 30 -3.58 5.32 -5.15
CA HIS A 30 -2.89 6.32 -5.96
C HIS A 30 -3.21 6.28 -7.46
N ALA A 31 -3.85 5.21 -7.96
CA ALA A 31 -4.31 5.18 -9.34
C ALA A 31 -5.50 6.12 -9.54
N ARG A 32 -5.39 7.03 -10.50
CA ARG A 32 -6.48 7.95 -10.84
C ARG A 32 -7.72 7.18 -11.32
N LYS A 33 -8.92 7.70 -11.04
CA LYS A 33 -10.20 7.12 -11.50
C LYS A 33 -10.23 6.86 -13.01
N ALA A 34 -9.53 7.68 -13.80
CA ALA A 34 -9.42 7.51 -15.24
C ALA A 34 -8.71 6.21 -15.67
N TYR A 35 -7.79 5.68 -14.84
CA TYR A 35 -7.14 4.39 -15.10
C TYR A 35 -8.06 3.23 -14.71
N GLN A 36 -8.77 3.39 -13.61
CA GLN A 36 -9.68 2.37 -13.08
C GLN A 36 -10.78 2.00 -14.09
N ALA A 37 -11.13 2.92 -14.98
CA ALA A 37 -12.14 2.70 -16.03
C ALA A 37 -11.56 2.02 -17.30
N LYS A 38 -10.26 2.15 -17.57
CA LYS A 38 -9.61 1.64 -18.80
C LYS A 38 -8.69 0.44 -18.57
N ILE A 39 -8.03 0.39 -17.41
CA ILE A 39 -7.04 -0.63 -17.07
C ILE A 39 -7.46 -1.16 -15.72
N GLY A 40 -7.78 -2.43 -15.61
CA GLY A 40 -8.18 -3.06 -14.36
C GLY A 40 -7.09 -2.91 -13.28
N HIS A 41 -7.47 -2.77 -12.02
CA HIS A 41 -6.49 -2.79 -10.92
C HIS A 41 -5.59 -4.02 -10.95
N SER A 42 -6.14 -5.15 -11.38
CA SER A 42 -5.42 -6.40 -11.55
C SER A 42 -4.27 -6.25 -12.54
N ASP A 43 -4.48 -5.53 -13.64
CA ASP A 43 -3.46 -5.36 -14.69
C ASP A 43 -2.28 -4.52 -14.19
N VAL A 44 -2.55 -3.49 -13.37
CA VAL A 44 -1.50 -2.68 -12.73
C VAL A 44 -0.65 -3.54 -11.82
N VAL A 45 -1.29 -4.32 -10.93
CA VAL A 45 -0.60 -5.22 -10.01
C VAL A 45 0.21 -6.25 -10.76
N GLN A 46 -0.39 -6.93 -11.74
CA GLN A 46 0.28 -7.94 -12.55
C GLN A 46 1.50 -7.35 -13.27
N THR A 47 1.38 -6.17 -13.87
CA THR A 47 2.50 -5.52 -14.55
C THR A 47 3.63 -5.18 -13.58
N VAL A 48 3.30 -4.65 -12.40
CA VAL A 48 4.31 -4.33 -11.37
C VAL A 48 5.01 -5.60 -10.88
N MET A 49 4.27 -6.68 -10.63
CA MET A 49 4.83 -7.95 -10.20
C MET A 49 5.71 -8.59 -11.29
N MET A 50 5.29 -8.56 -12.54
CA MET A 50 6.12 -9.01 -13.68
C MET A 50 7.42 -8.21 -13.79
N GLN A 51 7.37 -6.88 -13.63
CA GLN A 51 8.56 -6.04 -13.63
C GLN A 51 9.47 -6.32 -12.43
N ALA A 52 8.89 -6.64 -11.27
CA ALA A 52 9.65 -7.06 -10.10
C ALA A 52 10.37 -8.40 -10.33
N VAL A 53 9.68 -9.40 -10.89
CA VAL A 53 10.31 -10.68 -11.27
C VAL A 53 11.43 -10.46 -12.29
N ALA A 54 11.19 -9.69 -13.34
CA ALA A 54 12.19 -9.42 -14.37
C ALA A 54 13.41 -8.63 -13.86
N GLY A 55 13.23 -7.79 -12.84
CA GLY A 55 14.30 -7.00 -12.21
C GLY A 55 14.93 -7.63 -10.98
N ALA A 56 14.52 -8.83 -10.59
CA ALA A 56 14.91 -9.48 -9.34
C ALA A 56 16.44 -9.66 -9.19
N ASP A 57 17.12 -10.04 -10.26
CA ASP A 57 18.58 -10.19 -10.28
C ASP A 57 19.34 -8.87 -10.00
N GLY A 58 18.70 -7.74 -10.21
CA GLY A 58 19.22 -6.41 -9.93
C GLY A 58 18.94 -5.91 -8.50
N PHE A 59 18.08 -6.58 -7.77
CA PHE A 59 17.78 -6.20 -6.39
C PHE A 59 18.97 -6.50 -5.47
N ARG A 60 19.35 -5.53 -4.64
CA ARG A 60 20.49 -5.60 -3.71
C ARG A 60 20.11 -5.32 -2.26
N GLY A 61 18.81 -5.23 -1.99
CA GLY A 61 18.33 -5.02 -0.63
C GLY A 61 18.51 -6.27 0.23
N THR A 62 18.73 -6.06 1.52
CA THR A 62 18.94 -7.09 2.53
C THR A 62 17.83 -7.13 3.58
N THR A 63 16.82 -6.29 3.40
CA THR A 63 15.69 -6.19 4.31
C THR A 63 14.36 -6.17 3.56
N GLU A 64 13.33 -6.64 4.23
CA GLU A 64 11.96 -6.57 3.70
C GLU A 64 11.48 -5.12 3.48
N ALA A 65 11.93 -4.18 4.31
CA ALA A 65 11.62 -2.76 4.13
C ALA A 65 12.20 -2.20 2.82
N GLU A 66 13.40 -2.65 2.45
CA GLU A 66 14.04 -2.29 1.17
C GLU A 66 13.31 -2.94 -0.01
N LEU A 67 12.84 -4.18 0.13
CA LEU A 67 12.01 -4.83 -0.89
C LEU A 67 10.70 -4.04 -1.12
N ARG A 68 9.98 -3.69 -0.05
CA ARG A 68 8.78 -2.86 -0.17
C ARG A 68 9.11 -1.49 -0.79
N GLY A 69 10.26 -0.91 -0.44
CA GLY A 69 10.76 0.33 -1.06
C GLY A 69 10.98 0.20 -2.56
N TRP A 70 11.55 -0.92 -2.97
CA TRP A 70 11.80 -1.23 -4.37
C TRP A 70 10.49 -1.47 -5.14
N LEU A 71 9.55 -2.23 -4.60
CA LEU A 71 8.21 -2.42 -5.18
C LEU A 71 7.47 -1.09 -5.34
N ARG A 72 7.57 -0.18 -4.36
CA ARG A 72 7.00 1.18 -4.49
C ARG A 72 7.62 1.98 -5.64
N LYS A 73 8.92 1.83 -5.89
CA LYS A 73 9.59 2.50 -7.03
C LYS A 73 9.05 1.98 -8.37
N ILE A 74 8.90 0.67 -8.51
CA ILE A 74 8.33 0.04 -9.71
C ILE A 74 6.89 0.54 -9.91
N LEU A 75 6.07 0.52 -8.87
CA LEU A 75 4.69 1.00 -8.92
C LEU A 75 4.61 2.49 -9.28
N ALA A 76 5.44 3.35 -8.68
CA ALA A 76 5.48 4.77 -8.99
C ALA A 76 5.81 5.02 -10.47
N HIS A 77 6.83 4.33 -10.98
CA HIS A 77 7.21 4.40 -12.38
C HIS A 77 6.07 3.99 -13.30
N HIS A 78 5.42 2.86 -13.00
CA HIS A 78 4.30 2.36 -13.81
C HIS A 78 3.10 3.31 -13.80
N LEU A 79 2.69 3.82 -12.62
CA LEU A 79 1.59 4.78 -12.50
C LEU A 79 1.88 6.10 -13.25
N CYS A 80 3.12 6.60 -13.20
CA CYS A 80 3.54 7.77 -13.94
C CYS A 80 3.58 7.51 -15.46
N HIS A 81 3.91 6.28 -15.88
CA HIS A 81 3.86 5.88 -17.29
C HIS A 81 2.42 5.90 -17.80
N LEU A 82 1.49 5.31 -17.07
CA LEU A 82 0.07 5.33 -17.40
C LEU A 82 -0.50 6.75 -17.49
N ASP A 83 -0.06 7.67 -16.60
CA ASP A 83 -0.47 9.08 -16.64
C ASP A 83 0.01 9.78 -17.91
N ARG A 84 1.22 9.51 -18.36
CA ARG A 84 1.77 10.05 -19.62
C ARG A 84 1.01 9.58 -20.85
N ASP A 85 0.73 8.28 -20.92
CA ASP A 85 0.05 7.67 -22.06
C ASP A 85 -1.36 8.23 -22.26
N LEU A 86 -2.04 8.63 -21.16
CA LEU A 86 -3.35 9.25 -21.22
C LEU A 86 -3.32 10.74 -21.56
N HIS A 87 -2.24 11.46 -21.21
CA HIS A 87 -2.17 12.91 -21.36
C HIS A 87 -1.18 13.39 -22.43
N ARG A 88 -0.46 12.49 -23.13
CA ARG A 88 0.63 12.81 -24.07
C ARG A 88 1.70 13.75 -23.48
N ASP A 89 1.92 13.67 -22.18
CA ASP A 89 2.86 14.53 -21.47
C ASP A 89 4.30 14.03 -21.62
N LYS A 90 5.26 14.97 -21.58
CA LYS A 90 6.69 14.64 -21.56
C LYS A 90 7.07 14.00 -20.23
N ARG A 91 8.15 13.17 -20.23
CA ARG A 91 8.72 12.57 -19.03
C ARG A 91 9.08 13.65 -18.00
N ASP A 92 8.46 13.58 -16.83
CA ASP A 92 8.74 14.50 -15.71
C ASP A 92 9.22 13.69 -14.50
N ILE A 93 10.53 13.76 -14.24
CA ILE A 93 11.18 13.10 -13.11
C ILE A 93 10.59 13.58 -11.76
N ARG A 94 10.14 14.85 -11.69
CA ARG A 94 9.53 15.40 -10.47
C ARG A 94 8.20 14.73 -10.15
N ARG A 95 7.41 14.34 -11.17
CA ARG A 95 6.16 13.60 -10.98
C ARG A 95 6.42 12.21 -10.40
N GLU A 96 7.45 11.52 -10.88
CA GLU A 96 7.83 10.21 -10.35
C GLU A 96 8.31 10.30 -8.91
N GLN A 97 9.15 11.27 -8.58
CA GLN A 97 9.59 11.53 -7.20
C GLN A 97 8.39 11.86 -6.29
N SER A 98 7.47 12.71 -6.75
CA SER A 98 6.24 13.03 -6.01
C SER A 98 5.38 11.79 -5.79
N MET A 99 5.24 10.92 -6.79
CA MET A 99 4.49 9.66 -6.67
C MET A 99 5.16 8.71 -5.66
N GLN A 100 6.48 8.55 -5.73
CA GLN A 100 7.24 7.75 -4.76
C GLN A 100 7.05 8.25 -3.32
N GLN A 101 7.06 9.57 -3.10
CA GLN A 101 6.79 10.17 -1.79
C GLN A 101 5.38 9.87 -1.29
N LYS A 102 4.37 9.97 -2.15
CA LYS A 102 2.97 9.64 -1.80
C LYS A 102 2.83 8.17 -1.41
N LEU A 103 3.40 7.26 -2.20
CA LEU A 103 3.40 5.83 -1.92
C LEU A 103 4.12 5.51 -0.61
N ALA A 104 5.27 6.16 -0.36
CA ALA A 104 6.02 6.02 0.90
C ALA A 104 5.21 6.51 2.09
N LYS A 105 4.52 7.66 1.96
CA LYS A 105 3.65 8.19 3.01
C LYS A 105 2.51 7.25 3.34
N SER A 106 1.83 6.68 2.33
CA SER A 106 0.74 5.72 2.57
C SER A 106 1.24 4.43 3.21
N SER A 107 2.43 3.94 2.84
CA SER A 107 3.07 2.80 3.51
C SER A 107 3.39 3.11 4.98
N MET A 108 3.94 4.29 5.25
CA MET A 108 4.23 4.73 6.62
C MET A 108 2.95 4.90 7.45
N ASN A 109 1.89 5.44 6.87
CA ASN A 109 0.59 5.55 7.53
C ASN A 109 0.02 4.16 7.88
N LEU A 110 0.21 3.17 7.00
CA LEU A 110 -0.17 1.79 7.27
C LEU A 110 0.62 1.20 8.44
N GLU A 111 1.93 1.44 8.48
CA GLU A 111 2.81 1.01 9.58
C GLU A 111 2.40 1.67 10.90
N GLN A 112 2.09 2.96 10.88
CA GLN A 112 1.60 3.70 12.07
C GLN A 112 0.23 3.20 12.54
N MET A 113 -0.67 2.88 11.62
CA MET A 113 -1.96 2.29 11.95
C MET A 113 -1.77 0.95 12.66
N LEU A 114 -0.82 0.12 12.21
CA LEU A 114 -0.44 -1.12 12.89
C LEU A 114 0.11 -0.87 14.29
N ALA A 115 1.06 0.04 14.43
CA ALA A 115 1.69 0.34 15.72
C ALA A 115 0.71 0.92 16.74
N GLY A 116 -0.29 1.70 16.32
CA GLY A 116 -1.27 2.33 17.19
C GLY A 116 -2.44 1.44 17.62
N GLN A 117 -2.71 0.37 16.87
CA GLN A 117 -3.90 -0.48 17.07
C GLN A 117 -3.56 -1.90 17.57
N PHE A 118 -2.33 -2.35 17.37
CA PHE A 118 -1.89 -3.72 17.61
C PHE A 118 -0.67 -3.70 18.52
N THR A 119 -0.89 -3.83 19.82
CA THR A 119 0.17 -3.86 20.82
C THR A 119 0.83 -5.24 20.87
N SER A 120 1.93 -5.41 20.16
CA SER A 120 3.02 -6.30 20.58
C SER A 120 4.30 -5.96 19.82
N PRO A 121 5.40 -5.58 20.46
CA PRO A 121 6.65 -5.33 19.78
C PRO A 121 7.36 -6.68 19.61
N SER A 122 7.36 -7.22 18.44
CA SER A 122 8.26 -8.31 18.10
C SER A 122 8.90 -7.99 16.74
N SER A 123 10.15 -8.31 16.62
CA SER A 123 11.14 -8.12 15.58
C SER A 123 10.69 -7.52 14.21
N ALA A 124 11.59 -6.82 13.53
CA ALA A 124 11.36 -6.19 12.22
C ALA A 124 10.83 -7.17 11.14
N ALA A 125 11.17 -8.46 11.24
CA ALA A 125 10.67 -9.52 10.35
C ALA A 125 9.15 -9.73 10.51
N ILE A 126 8.67 -9.75 11.77
CA ILE A 126 7.23 -9.87 12.06
C ILE A 126 6.45 -8.62 11.60
N ALA A 127 7.09 -7.45 11.63
CA ALA A 127 6.47 -6.21 11.15
C ALA A 127 6.19 -6.23 9.64
N GLY A 128 7.06 -6.84 8.85
CA GLY A 128 6.89 -6.95 7.41
C GLY A 128 5.74 -7.87 7.01
N GLU A 129 5.68 -9.05 7.57
CA GLU A 129 4.58 -10.00 7.35
C GLU A 129 3.23 -9.39 7.78
N ARG A 130 3.22 -8.64 8.88
CA ARG A 130 2.03 -7.91 9.32
C ARG A 130 1.55 -6.86 8.33
N ILE A 131 2.45 -6.14 7.66
CA ILE A 131 2.08 -5.15 6.64
C ILE A 131 1.38 -5.81 5.47
N VAL A 132 1.85 -6.97 5.04
CA VAL A 132 1.24 -7.73 3.95
C VAL A 132 -0.12 -8.28 4.39
N ARG A 133 -0.21 -8.87 5.58
CA ARG A 133 -1.46 -9.38 6.14
C ARG A 133 -2.53 -8.29 6.29
N ILE A 134 -2.16 -7.09 6.79
CA ILE A 134 -3.13 -6.00 6.91
C ILE A 134 -3.54 -5.43 5.56
N ALA A 135 -2.64 -5.36 4.58
CA ALA A 135 -3.00 -4.94 3.23
C ALA A 135 -4.04 -5.89 2.62
N ASP A 136 -3.85 -7.19 2.77
CA ASP A 136 -4.80 -8.21 2.34
C ASP A 136 -6.14 -8.11 3.11
N ALA A 137 -6.10 -7.92 4.42
CA ALA A 137 -7.29 -7.72 5.24
C ALA A 137 -8.07 -6.45 4.84
N ILE A 138 -7.38 -5.34 4.52
CA ILE A 138 -8.03 -4.13 4.00
C ILE A 138 -8.73 -4.40 2.67
N GLU A 139 -8.10 -5.16 1.77
CA GLU A 139 -8.71 -5.50 0.47
C GLU A 139 -9.96 -6.38 0.60
N ARG A 140 -10.07 -7.17 1.67
CA ARG A 140 -11.25 -8.01 1.98
C ARG A 140 -12.38 -7.26 2.69
N LEU A 141 -12.15 -6.04 3.16
CA LEU A 141 -13.22 -5.25 3.78
C LEU A 141 -14.37 -4.98 2.79
N PRO A 142 -15.63 -4.88 3.28
CA PRO A 142 -16.73 -4.37 2.48
C PRO A 142 -16.38 -3.01 1.85
N ASP A 143 -16.80 -2.78 0.60
CA ASP A 143 -16.38 -1.63 -0.21
C ASP A 143 -16.45 -0.28 0.50
N ALA A 144 -17.55 0.00 1.22
CA ALA A 144 -17.71 1.28 1.92
C ALA A 144 -16.73 1.42 3.10
N GLN A 145 -16.44 0.34 3.83
CA GLN A 145 -15.48 0.35 4.93
C GLN A 145 -14.05 0.48 4.38
N ARG A 146 -13.70 -0.32 3.36
CA ARG A 146 -12.41 -0.25 2.67
C ARG A 146 -12.13 1.15 2.15
N HIS A 147 -13.11 1.79 1.49
CA HIS A 147 -12.97 3.13 0.96
C HIS A 147 -12.73 4.16 2.06
N ALA A 148 -13.50 4.13 3.15
CA ALA A 148 -13.30 5.02 4.29
C ALA A 148 -11.93 4.82 4.96
N VAL A 149 -11.52 3.56 5.20
CA VAL A 149 -10.21 3.22 5.79
C VAL A 149 -9.07 3.74 4.91
N ARG A 150 -9.14 3.53 3.60
CA ARG A 150 -8.10 4.01 2.67
C ARG A 150 -7.96 5.52 2.70
N LEU A 151 -9.06 6.26 2.53
CA LEU A 151 -9.02 7.72 2.50
C LEU A 151 -8.52 8.32 3.82
N HIS A 152 -9.01 7.80 4.95
CA HIS A 152 -8.66 8.35 6.26
C HIS A 152 -7.26 7.91 6.72
N HIS A 153 -7.00 6.60 6.75
CA HIS A 153 -5.76 6.07 7.33
C HIS A 153 -4.58 6.06 6.35
N LEU A 154 -4.79 5.78 5.06
CA LEU A 154 -3.67 5.66 4.11
C LEU A 154 -3.38 6.99 3.40
N GLU A 155 -4.41 7.76 3.04
CA GLU A 155 -4.24 9.08 2.41
C GLU A 155 -4.14 10.21 3.43
N GLY A 156 -4.52 9.97 4.69
CA GLY A 156 -4.45 10.93 5.79
C GLY A 156 -5.50 12.04 5.69
N MET A 157 -6.64 11.79 5.03
CA MET A 157 -7.72 12.75 4.91
C MET A 157 -8.46 12.94 6.25
N LYS A 158 -8.92 14.15 6.53
CA LYS A 158 -9.77 14.43 7.69
C LYS A 158 -11.14 13.77 7.51
N LEU A 159 -11.81 13.50 8.62
CA LEU A 159 -13.15 12.86 8.61
C LEU A 159 -14.17 13.62 7.73
N SER A 160 -14.14 14.95 7.76
CA SER A 160 -15.00 15.81 6.92
C SER A 160 -14.71 15.67 5.43
N GLU A 161 -13.42 15.58 5.06
CA GLU A 161 -12.98 15.41 3.67
C GLU A 161 -13.38 14.04 3.13
N VAL A 162 -13.25 13.00 3.97
CA VAL A 162 -13.72 11.65 3.62
C VAL A 162 -15.23 11.64 3.42
N ALA A 163 -15.99 12.31 4.30
CA ALA A 163 -17.45 12.40 4.22
C ALA A 163 -17.89 13.03 2.90
N GLU A 164 -17.25 14.11 2.50
CA GLU A 164 -17.48 14.78 1.22
C GLU A 164 -17.13 13.87 0.04
N ALA A 165 -15.96 13.23 0.07
CA ALA A 165 -15.45 12.38 -1.01
C ALA A 165 -16.35 11.17 -1.30
N ILE A 166 -16.98 10.59 -0.25
CA ILE A 166 -17.84 9.40 -0.39
C ILE A 166 -19.34 9.70 -0.33
N GLY A 167 -19.71 10.99 -0.26
CA GLY A 167 -21.12 11.44 -0.25
C GLY A 167 -21.89 10.97 1.00
N LYS A 168 -21.27 10.99 2.18
CA LYS A 168 -21.87 10.55 3.44
C LYS A 168 -21.68 11.61 4.54
N THR A 169 -22.43 11.45 5.65
CA THR A 169 -22.22 12.30 6.83
C THR A 169 -20.96 11.88 7.59
N THR A 170 -20.34 12.78 8.33
CA THR A 170 -19.17 12.49 9.18
C THR A 170 -19.44 11.38 10.21
N GLY A 171 -20.67 11.36 10.76
CA GLY A 171 -21.11 10.29 11.67
C GLY A 171 -21.17 8.91 10.97
N ALA A 172 -21.67 8.87 9.73
CA ALA A 172 -21.69 7.63 8.95
C ALA A 172 -20.26 7.14 8.62
N VAL A 173 -19.34 8.06 8.29
CA VAL A 173 -17.94 7.75 8.05
C VAL A 173 -17.28 7.23 9.32
N ALA A 174 -17.49 7.86 10.48
CA ALA A 174 -16.99 7.37 11.76
C ALA A 174 -17.47 5.94 12.05
N GLY A 175 -18.74 5.63 11.78
CA GLY A 175 -19.29 4.29 11.89
C GLY A 175 -18.64 3.27 10.92
N LEU A 176 -18.34 3.68 9.68
CA LEU A 176 -17.62 2.83 8.71
C LEU A 176 -16.19 2.53 9.17
N LEU A 177 -15.47 3.55 9.63
CA LEU A 177 -14.12 3.41 10.16
C LEU A 177 -14.10 2.50 11.39
N HIS A 178 -15.02 2.72 12.34
CA HIS A 178 -15.10 1.89 13.54
C HIS A 178 -15.30 0.40 13.20
N ARG A 179 -16.27 0.10 12.33
CA ARG A 179 -16.52 -1.29 11.92
C ARG A 179 -15.36 -1.88 11.11
N GLY A 180 -14.79 -1.10 10.18
CA GLY A 180 -13.63 -1.52 9.40
C GLY A 180 -12.44 -1.85 10.29
N MET A 181 -12.11 -0.98 11.24
CA MET A 181 -11.01 -1.20 12.19
C MET A 181 -11.26 -2.37 13.13
N LYS A 182 -12.52 -2.61 13.52
CA LYS A 182 -12.88 -3.80 14.30
C LYS A 182 -12.63 -5.08 13.49
N THR A 183 -13.14 -5.12 12.25
CA THR A 183 -12.94 -6.28 11.35
C THR A 183 -11.46 -6.57 11.11
N LEU A 184 -10.65 -5.51 10.90
CA LEU A 184 -9.19 -5.66 10.71
C LEU A 184 -8.52 -6.24 11.96
N ARG A 185 -8.92 -5.81 13.15
CA ARG A 185 -8.42 -6.38 14.42
C ARG A 185 -8.75 -7.85 14.53
N ASP A 186 -10.03 -8.18 14.34
CA ASP A 186 -10.52 -9.56 14.46
C ASP A 186 -9.76 -10.52 13.49
N GLN A 187 -9.41 -10.04 12.27
CA GLN A 187 -8.67 -10.82 11.25
C GLN A 187 -7.15 -10.91 11.50
N LEU A 188 -6.58 -10.04 12.30
CA LEU A 188 -5.13 -10.01 12.54
C LEU A 188 -4.74 -10.65 13.89
N ASP A 189 -5.71 -10.82 14.78
CA ASP A 189 -5.53 -11.49 16.07
C ASP A 189 -5.72 -13.02 15.95
N ASP A 190 -6.28 -13.51 14.82
CA ASP A 190 -6.37 -14.92 14.43
C ASP A 190 -5.07 -15.37 13.70
#